data_0acbc8f3d18c4c954feb04bbee67655d
#
_entry.id   0acbc8f3d18c4c954feb04bbee67655d
#
_cell.length_a   1.000
_cell.length_b   1.000
_cell.length_c   1.000
_cell.angle_alpha   90.00
_cell.angle_beta   90.00
_cell.angle_gamma   90.00
#
_symmetry.space_group_name_H-M   'P 1'
#
loop_
_entity.id
_entity.type
_entity.pdbx_description
1 polymer ?
#
loop_
_entity_poly.entity_id
_entity_poly.type
_entity_poly.pdbx_seq_one_letter_code
_entity_poly.pdbx_strand_id
1 'polypeptide(L)'
;LQAAMDNKIDVVEVTFCNSRSVAEHIVMMIVSMVRDYHNQHRIVNEGGWNIADAVQRSYDVEGMHIGTVAAGRIGLDALRKMKPFDVHLHYFDRHRLPESIEKELNLTFHESVESMVKVCDVVTINCPLHPETENLFDDAMISKMKKGAYIVNTARGKICNRDAIAKALKSGQLSA
;
A
#
# COMPACT_ATOMS: atom_id res chain seq x y z
N LEU A 1 16.89 12.19 19.58
CA LEU A 1 16.84 13.68 19.54
C LEU A 1 17.40 14.29 20.81
N GLN A 2 17.04 13.79 22.02
CA GLN A 2 17.46 14.40 23.29
C GLN A 2 18.98 14.57 23.37
N ALA A 3 19.77 13.53 23.05
CA ALA A 3 21.23 13.60 23.10
C ALA A 3 21.82 14.70 22.14
N ALA A 4 21.16 14.97 21.03
CA ALA A 4 21.57 16.05 20.14
C ALA A 4 21.27 17.42 20.77
N MET A 5 20.08 17.58 21.35
CA MET A 5 19.69 18.81 22.05
C MET A 5 20.63 19.09 23.23
N ASP A 6 20.97 18.08 24.04
CA ASP A 6 21.86 18.20 25.18
C ASP A 6 23.29 18.62 24.77
N ASN A 7 23.71 18.29 23.56
CA ASN A 7 24.99 18.65 22.98
C ASN A 7 24.92 19.86 22.04
N LYS A 8 23.81 20.59 21.99
CA LYS A 8 23.58 21.78 21.14
C LYS A 8 23.82 21.51 19.65
N ILE A 9 23.45 20.31 19.20
CA ILE A 9 23.51 19.91 17.80
C ILE A 9 22.16 20.19 17.15
N ASP A 10 22.17 20.99 16.09
CA ASP A 10 20.97 21.25 15.30
C ASP A 10 20.58 19.98 14.52
N VAL A 11 19.34 19.56 14.70
CA VAL A 11 18.75 18.43 13.98
C VAL A 11 17.74 18.97 12.98
N VAL A 12 18.02 18.79 11.70
CA VAL A 12 17.14 19.22 10.62
C VAL A 12 16.49 18.03 9.94
N GLU A 13 15.23 18.18 9.57
CA GLU A 13 14.51 17.21 8.77
C GLU A 13 14.58 17.60 7.30
N VAL A 14 14.90 16.64 6.42
CA VAL A 14 14.84 16.81 4.97
C VAL A 14 13.44 16.42 4.51
N THR A 15 12.49 17.34 4.75
CA THR A 15 11.07 17.11 4.50
C THR A 15 10.78 17.03 3.00
N PHE A 16 10.02 16.02 2.58
CA PHE A 16 9.45 15.86 1.22
C PHE A 16 10.42 15.55 0.08
N CYS A 17 11.72 15.41 0.32
CA CYS A 17 12.70 15.18 -0.75
C CYS A 17 12.45 13.90 -1.55
N ASN A 18 11.90 12.86 -0.92
CA ASN A 18 11.69 11.54 -1.52
C ASN A 18 10.22 11.18 -1.78
N SER A 19 9.27 12.10 -1.56
CA SER A 19 7.82 11.79 -1.65
C SER A 19 7.43 11.21 -3.00
N ARG A 20 7.97 11.80 -4.09
CA ARG A 20 7.72 11.32 -5.45
C ARG A 20 8.32 9.94 -5.69
N SER A 21 9.57 9.73 -5.30
CA SER A 21 10.24 8.45 -5.45
C SER A 21 9.53 7.31 -4.71
N VAL A 22 9.01 7.59 -3.50
CA VAL A 22 8.24 6.61 -2.74
C VAL A 22 6.90 6.33 -3.42
N ALA A 23 6.21 7.35 -3.93
CA ALA A 23 4.95 7.15 -4.66
C ALA A 23 5.15 6.31 -5.94
N GLU A 24 6.23 6.54 -6.68
CA GLU A 24 6.60 5.74 -7.85
C GLU A 24 6.94 4.29 -7.46
N HIS A 25 7.65 4.11 -6.35
CA HIS A 25 7.96 2.78 -5.82
C HIS A 25 6.69 2.01 -5.43
N ILE A 26 5.71 2.67 -4.81
CA ILE A 26 4.39 2.08 -4.50
C ILE A 26 3.71 1.58 -5.77
N VAL A 27 3.64 2.41 -6.82
CA VAL A 27 3.02 2.03 -8.10
C VAL A 27 3.73 0.83 -8.71
N MET A 28 5.06 0.87 -8.77
CA MET A 28 5.88 -0.25 -9.23
C MET A 28 5.56 -1.54 -8.46
N MET A 29 5.51 -1.47 -7.12
CA MET A 29 5.22 -2.63 -6.28
C MET A 29 3.82 -3.19 -6.55
N ILE A 30 2.80 -2.33 -6.63
CA ILE A 30 1.42 -2.75 -6.92
C ILE A 30 1.37 -3.51 -8.25
N VAL A 31 1.86 -2.89 -9.32
CA VAL A 31 1.82 -3.51 -10.65
C VAL A 31 2.65 -4.81 -10.68
N SER A 32 3.84 -4.82 -10.09
CA SER A 32 4.71 -6.00 -10.06
C SER A 32 4.09 -7.17 -9.31
N MET A 33 3.41 -6.92 -8.18
CA MET A 33 2.75 -7.97 -7.40
C MET A 33 1.51 -8.51 -8.11
N VAL A 34 0.65 -7.64 -8.63
CA VAL A 34 -0.58 -8.03 -9.33
C VAL A 34 -0.24 -8.81 -10.62
N ARG A 35 0.85 -8.44 -11.31
CA ARG A 35 1.35 -9.12 -12.51
C ARG A 35 2.22 -10.35 -12.21
N ASP A 36 2.40 -10.73 -10.95
CA ASP A 36 3.27 -11.85 -10.53
C ASP A 36 4.71 -11.75 -11.10
N TYR A 37 5.20 -10.49 -11.30
CA TYR A 37 6.46 -10.24 -11.99
C TYR A 37 7.66 -10.94 -11.33
N HIS A 38 7.77 -10.88 -10.01
CA HIS A 38 8.92 -11.42 -9.28
C HIS A 38 9.06 -12.95 -9.48
N ASN A 39 7.93 -13.65 -9.45
CA ASN A 39 7.91 -15.10 -9.63
C ASN A 39 8.22 -15.47 -11.09
N GLN A 40 7.62 -14.75 -12.04
CA GLN A 40 7.88 -14.96 -13.47
C GLN A 40 9.34 -14.66 -13.81
N HIS A 41 9.91 -13.57 -13.29
CA HIS A 41 11.32 -13.25 -13.46
C HIS A 41 12.24 -14.37 -12.94
N ARG A 42 11.97 -14.91 -11.76
CA ARG A 42 12.72 -16.04 -11.20
C ARG A 42 12.65 -17.28 -12.09
N ILE A 43 11.44 -17.66 -12.52
CA ILE A 43 11.23 -18.83 -13.39
C ILE A 43 12.04 -18.69 -14.69
N VAL A 44 11.99 -17.53 -15.35
CA VAL A 44 12.73 -17.28 -16.61
C VAL A 44 14.24 -17.31 -16.37
N ASN A 45 14.75 -16.73 -15.30
CA ASN A 45 16.17 -16.76 -14.95
C ASN A 45 16.69 -18.17 -14.65
N GLU A 46 15.82 -19.07 -14.17
CA GLU A 46 16.11 -20.49 -13.94
C GLU A 46 15.96 -21.32 -15.23
N GLY A 47 15.71 -20.70 -16.39
CA GLY A 47 15.53 -21.35 -17.68
C GLY A 47 14.14 -21.94 -17.91
N GLY A 48 13.17 -21.62 -17.04
CA GLY A 48 11.79 -22.07 -17.16
C GLY A 48 10.95 -21.19 -18.09
N TRP A 49 9.90 -21.78 -18.63
CA TRP A 49 8.89 -21.09 -19.44
C TRP A 49 7.54 -21.79 -19.27
N ASN A 50 6.59 -21.13 -18.60
CA ASN A 50 5.26 -21.72 -18.37
C ASN A 50 4.16 -20.63 -18.44
N ILE A 51 3.63 -20.42 -19.63
CA ILE A 51 2.57 -19.42 -19.87
C ILE A 51 1.28 -19.79 -19.13
N ALA A 52 0.90 -21.07 -19.12
CA ALA A 52 -0.36 -21.49 -18.49
C ALA A 52 -0.38 -21.21 -16.98
N ASP A 53 0.74 -21.40 -16.31
CA ASP A 53 0.90 -21.09 -14.89
C ASP A 53 0.95 -19.58 -14.64
N ALA A 54 1.61 -18.81 -15.51
CA ALA A 54 1.66 -17.36 -15.45
C ALA A 54 0.26 -16.73 -15.51
N VAL A 55 -0.57 -17.19 -16.45
CA VAL A 55 -1.95 -16.68 -16.65
C VAL A 55 -2.83 -16.91 -15.41
N GLN A 56 -2.60 -17.99 -14.66
CA GLN A 56 -3.39 -18.29 -13.45
C GLN A 56 -3.09 -17.35 -12.28
N ARG A 57 -1.93 -16.69 -12.26
CA ARG A 57 -1.48 -15.83 -11.15
C ARG A 57 -1.30 -14.38 -11.51
N SER A 58 -1.36 -14.03 -12.78
CA SER A 58 -1.24 -12.64 -13.22
C SER A 58 -2.62 -12.05 -13.49
N TYR A 59 -2.90 -10.94 -12.85
CA TYR A 59 -4.17 -10.21 -13.01
C TYR A 59 -3.91 -8.84 -13.62
N ASP A 60 -4.91 -8.27 -14.27
CA ASP A 60 -4.87 -6.87 -14.69
C ASP A 60 -5.20 -5.96 -13.49
N VAL A 61 -4.56 -4.81 -13.47
CA VAL A 61 -4.81 -3.80 -12.42
C VAL A 61 -6.09 -3.03 -12.70
N GLU A 62 -6.49 -2.95 -13.98
CA GLU A 62 -7.72 -2.31 -14.43
C GLU A 62 -8.93 -2.83 -13.64
N GLY A 63 -9.79 -1.91 -13.19
CA GLY A 63 -10.99 -2.22 -12.41
C GLY A 63 -10.74 -2.61 -10.95
N MET A 64 -9.48 -2.75 -10.52
CA MET A 64 -9.19 -3.04 -9.11
C MET A 64 -9.49 -1.84 -8.21
N HIS A 65 -9.85 -2.13 -6.96
CA HIS A 65 -10.04 -1.16 -5.90
C HIS A 65 -8.72 -0.97 -5.13
N ILE A 66 -8.14 0.21 -5.23
CA ILE A 66 -6.85 0.55 -4.60
C ILE A 66 -7.07 1.62 -3.54
N GLY A 67 -6.69 1.30 -2.29
CA GLY A 67 -6.87 2.19 -1.15
C GLY A 67 -5.55 2.62 -0.53
N THR A 68 -5.50 3.87 -0.04
CA THR A 68 -4.38 4.36 0.77
C THR A 68 -4.80 4.64 2.21
N VAL A 69 -4.04 4.14 3.16
CA VAL A 69 -4.11 4.56 4.56
C VAL A 69 -3.19 5.76 4.73
N ALA A 70 -3.78 6.92 4.97
CA ALA A 70 -3.25 8.27 4.85
C ALA A 70 -3.06 8.74 3.40
N ALA A 71 -3.76 9.83 3.09
CA ALA A 71 -3.76 10.51 1.78
C ALA A 71 -2.92 11.80 1.81
N GLY A 72 -1.81 11.76 2.53
CA GLY A 72 -0.80 12.82 2.52
C GLY A 72 -0.04 12.87 1.19
N ARG A 73 1.12 13.54 1.17
CA ARG A 73 1.90 13.76 -0.06
C ARG A 73 2.23 12.47 -0.82
N ILE A 74 2.60 11.41 -0.12
CA ILE A 74 2.97 10.12 -0.75
C ILE A 74 1.70 9.38 -1.19
N GLY A 75 0.75 9.15 -0.27
CA GLY A 75 -0.46 8.38 -0.58
C GLY A 75 -1.27 9.00 -1.70
N LEU A 76 -1.49 10.31 -1.67
CA LEU A 76 -2.21 11.02 -2.73
C LEU A 76 -1.46 10.99 -4.07
N ASP A 77 -0.13 11.16 -4.08
CA ASP A 77 0.66 11.09 -5.31
C ASP A 77 0.67 9.68 -5.90
N ALA A 78 0.71 8.64 -5.05
CA ALA A 78 0.54 7.25 -5.50
C ALA A 78 -0.83 7.02 -6.16
N LEU A 79 -1.93 7.53 -5.56
CA LEU A 79 -3.25 7.43 -6.16
C LEU A 79 -3.34 8.18 -7.50
N ARG A 80 -2.75 9.38 -7.60
CA ARG A 80 -2.68 10.11 -8.88
C ARG A 80 -1.99 9.32 -9.97
N LYS A 81 -0.90 8.65 -9.62
CA LYS A 81 -0.12 7.82 -10.56
C LYS A 81 -0.83 6.50 -10.91
N MET A 82 -1.73 6.01 -10.04
CA MET A 82 -2.54 4.84 -10.32
C MET A 82 -3.77 5.14 -11.17
N LYS A 83 -4.29 6.39 -11.19
CA LYS A 83 -5.48 6.77 -11.95
C LYS A 83 -5.46 6.32 -13.43
N PRO A 84 -4.35 6.47 -14.19
CA PRO A 84 -4.29 6.06 -15.60
C PRO A 84 -4.41 4.54 -15.84
N PHE A 85 -4.43 3.72 -14.78
CA PHE A 85 -4.66 2.27 -14.90
C PHE A 85 -6.15 1.90 -14.82
N ASP A 86 -7.06 2.88 -14.87
CA ASP A 86 -8.53 2.68 -14.83
C ASP A 86 -8.99 1.90 -13.60
N VAL A 87 -8.46 2.27 -12.44
CA VAL A 87 -8.73 1.69 -11.13
C VAL A 87 -9.73 2.52 -10.32
N HIS A 88 -10.39 1.89 -9.35
CA HIS A 88 -11.22 2.56 -8.35
C HIS A 88 -10.35 3.00 -7.18
N LEU A 89 -10.29 4.31 -6.91
CA LEU A 89 -9.40 4.88 -5.93
C LEU A 89 -10.12 5.17 -4.62
N HIS A 90 -9.54 4.69 -3.52
CA HIS A 90 -10.07 4.83 -2.17
C HIS A 90 -9.03 5.43 -1.23
N TYR A 91 -9.50 6.12 -0.19
CA TYR A 91 -8.60 6.58 0.84
C TYR A 91 -9.28 6.65 2.20
N PHE A 92 -8.47 6.51 3.22
CA PHE A 92 -8.74 6.90 4.59
C PHE A 92 -7.69 7.90 5.04
N ASP A 93 -8.12 8.98 5.64
CA ASP A 93 -7.25 9.93 6.34
C ASP A 93 -7.99 10.51 7.54
N ARG A 94 -7.27 10.96 8.56
CA ARG A 94 -7.86 11.66 9.72
C ARG A 94 -8.52 12.97 9.32
N HIS A 95 -8.08 13.56 8.22
CA HIS A 95 -8.63 14.76 7.63
C HIS A 95 -9.09 14.48 6.21
N ARG A 96 -10.37 14.65 5.96
CA ARG A 96 -10.93 14.48 4.62
C ARG A 96 -10.27 15.47 3.64
N LEU A 97 -9.93 14.98 2.46
CA LEU A 97 -9.36 15.79 1.40
C LEU A 97 -10.38 16.83 0.90
N PRO A 98 -9.91 17.95 0.32
CA PRO A 98 -10.79 18.90 -0.35
C PRO A 98 -11.62 18.22 -1.45
N GLU A 99 -12.89 18.60 -1.59
CA GLU A 99 -13.82 18.05 -2.58
C GLU A 99 -13.28 18.17 -4.02
N SER A 100 -12.51 19.22 -4.31
CA SER A 100 -11.88 19.41 -5.61
C SER A 100 -10.90 18.28 -5.97
N ILE A 101 -10.14 17.78 -4.99
CA ILE A 101 -9.21 16.67 -5.16
C ILE A 101 -9.97 15.33 -5.28
N GLU A 102 -11.01 15.14 -4.47
CA GLU A 102 -11.87 13.96 -4.56
C GLU A 102 -12.50 13.86 -5.97
N LYS A 103 -13.02 14.97 -6.49
CA LYS A 103 -13.58 15.02 -7.85
C LYS A 103 -12.52 14.84 -8.96
N GLU A 104 -11.36 15.50 -8.83
CA GLU A 104 -10.24 15.37 -9.79
C GLU A 104 -9.86 13.91 -10.02
N LEU A 105 -9.77 13.14 -8.94
CA LEU A 105 -9.29 11.77 -8.96
C LEU A 105 -10.41 10.72 -8.88
N ASN A 106 -11.66 11.15 -8.75
CA ASN A 106 -12.80 10.27 -8.48
C ASN A 106 -12.55 9.37 -7.25
N LEU A 107 -12.13 10.01 -6.14
CA LEU A 107 -11.77 9.31 -4.90
C LEU A 107 -12.99 8.98 -4.07
N THR A 108 -12.99 7.80 -3.48
CA THR A 108 -13.94 7.40 -2.44
C THR A 108 -13.30 7.55 -1.06
N PHE A 109 -13.86 8.44 -0.24
CA PHE A 109 -13.47 8.59 1.17
C PHE A 109 -14.08 7.50 2.03
N HIS A 110 -13.34 7.03 3.02
CA HIS A 110 -13.81 6.08 4.03
C HIS A 110 -13.64 6.65 5.43
N GLU A 111 -14.66 6.48 6.27
CA GLU A 111 -14.68 6.95 7.67
C GLU A 111 -13.72 6.15 8.57
N SER A 112 -13.26 4.98 8.13
CA SER A 112 -12.33 4.13 8.86
C SER A 112 -11.46 3.31 7.93
N VAL A 113 -10.28 2.88 8.43
CA VAL A 113 -9.44 1.91 7.74
C VAL A 113 -10.22 0.62 7.49
N GLU A 114 -11.02 0.17 8.47
CA GLU A 114 -11.81 -1.05 8.37
C GLU A 114 -12.80 -1.01 7.20
N SER A 115 -13.52 0.10 7.01
CA SER A 115 -14.49 0.22 5.91
C SER A 115 -13.81 0.21 4.55
N MET A 116 -12.60 0.78 4.46
CA MET A 116 -11.80 0.83 3.24
C MET A 116 -11.24 -0.56 2.87
N VAL A 117 -10.63 -1.27 3.82
CA VAL A 117 -9.97 -2.55 3.52
C VAL A 117 -10.94 -3.64 3.07
N LYS A 118 -12.21 -3.55 3.46
CA LYS A 118 -13.27 -4.50 3.04
C LYS A 118 -13.56 -4.45 1.54
N VAL A 119 -13.30 -3.31 0.90
CA VAL A 119 -13.63 -3.10 -0.52
C VAL A 119 -12.39 -3.07 -1.42
N CYS A 120 -11.20 -2.88 -0.85
CA CYS A 120 -9.96 -2.76 -1.62
C CYS A 120 -9.34 -4.12 -1.96
N ASP A 121 -8.87 -4.24 -3.18
CA ASP A 121 -8.03 -5.36 -3.63
C ASP A 121 -6.56 -5.13 -3.27
N VAL A 122 -6.14 -3.87 -3.27
CA VAL A 122 -4.79 -3.44 -2.88
C VAL A 122 -4.87 -2.34 -1.84
N VAL A 123 -4.12 -2.45 -0.76
CA VAL A 123 -4.01 -1.42 0.27
C VAL A 123 -2.55 -0.98 0.40
N THR A 124 -2.30 0.33 0.22
CA THR A 124 -0.99 0.93 0.49
C THR A 124 -1.02 1.73 1.80
N ILE A 125 0.03 1.56 2.61
CA ILE A 125 0.14 2.14 3.94
C ILE A 125 1.15 3.29 3.89
N ASN A 126 0.66 4.52 4.16
CA ASN A 126 1.43 5.75 4.06
C ASN A 126 1.32 6.62 5.33
N CYS A 127 0.71 6.09 6.39
CA CYS A 127 0.61 6.78 7.67
C CYS A 127 1.94 6.70 8.46
N PRO A 128 2.23 7.68 9.33
CA PRO A 128 3.35 7.61 10.24
C PRO A 128 3.11 6.55 11.34
N LEU A 129 4.19 6.06 11.94
CA LEU A 129 4.13 5.18 13.10
C LEU A 129 3.87 6.01 14.36
N HIS A 130 2.74 5.79 14.97
CA HIS A 130 2.32 6.32 16.27
C HIS A 130 1.73 5.17 17.10
N PRO A 131 1.51 5.35 18.42
CA PRO A 131 0.86 4.33 19.23
C PRO A 131 -0.47 3.81 18.64
N GLU A 132 -1.24 4.69 17.98
CA GLU A 132 -2.54 4.36 17.37
C GLU A 132 -2.41 3.61 16.04
N THR A 133 -1.24 3.63 15.40
CA THR A 133 -0.97 2.95 14.12
C THR A 133 -0.03 1.76 14.27
N GLU A 134 0.54 1.54 15.45
CA GLU A 134 1.35 0.35 15.72
C GLU A 134 0.46 -0.90 15.70
N ASN A 135 0.84 -1.90 14.93
CA ASN A 135 0.05 -3.12 14.67
C ASN A 135 -1.36 -2.86 14.14
N LEU A 136 -1.59 -1.74 13.43
CA LEU A 136 -2.88 -1.43 12.80
C LEU A 136 -3.36 -2.58 11.89
N PHE A 137 -2.43 -3.23 11.20
CA PHE A 137 -2.70 -4.42 10.39
C PHE A 137 -2.32 -5.69 11.17
N ASP A 138 -3.18 -6.04 12.13
CA ASP A 138 -3.15 -7.28 12.91
C ASP A 138 -4.03 -8.37 12.27
N ASP A 139 -4.15 -9.54 12.93
CA ASP A 139 -5.02 -10.64 12.48
C ASP A 139 -6.48 -10.17 12.27
N ALA A 140 -7.00 -9.32 13.15
CA ALA A 140 -8.38 -8.86 13.08
C ALA A 140 -8.61 -7.92 11.88
N MET A 141 -7.70 -6.98 11.62
CA MET A 141 -7.77 -6.09 10.46
C MET A 141 -7.58 -6.85 9.16
N ILE A 142 -6.58 -7.72 9.09
CA ILE A 142 -6.27 -8.51 7.88
C ILE A 142 -7.43 -9.47 7.53
N SER A 143 -8.11 -10.05 8.53
CA SER A 143 -9.26 -10.91 8.28
C SER A 143 -10.46 -10.20 7.65
N LYS A 144 -10.53 -8.86 7.73
CA LYS A 144 -11.57 -8.03 7.12
C LYS A 144 -11.27 -7.64 5.67
N MET A 145 -10.03 -7.81 5.23
CA MET A 145 -9.63 -7.57 3.85
C MET A 145 -10.24 -8.63 2.92
N LYS A 146 -10.35 -8.30 1.65
CA LYS A 146 -10.71 -9.29 0.63
C LYS A 146 -9.74 -10.45 0.67
N LYS A 147 -10.22 -11.67 0.47
CA LYS A 147 -9.35 -12.83 0.29
C LYS A 147 -8.48 -12.65 -0.95
N GLY A 148 -7.19 -12.85 -0.81
CA GLY A 148 -6.24 -12.64 -1.90
C GLY A 148 -5.85 -11.17 -2.11
N ALA A 149 -6.16 -10.27 -1.17
CA ALA A 149 -5.75 -8.88 -1.25
C ALA A 149 -4.22 -8.70 -1.16
N TYR A 150 -3.76 -7.54 -1.59
CA TYR A 150 -2.35 -7.14 -1.58
C TYR A 150 -2.12 -6.00 -0.58
N ILE A 151 -0.99 -6.04 0.13
CA ILE A 151 -0.56 -4.95 1.03
C ILE A 151 0.80 -4.42 0.57
N VAL A 152 0.90 -3.09 0.44
CA VAL A 152 2.15 -2.38 0.20
C VAL A 152 2.44 -1.47 1.39
N ASN A 153 3.51 -1.73 2.14
CA ASN A 153 3.92 -0.90 3.26
C ASN A 153 5.31 -0.30 3.00
N THR A 154 5.33 0.95 2.56
CA THR A 154 6.55 1.75 2.40
C THR A 154 6.76 2.75 3.54
N ALA A 155 5.90 2.70 4.57
CA ALA A 155 5.97 3.59 5.72
C ALA A 155 6.89 3.04 6.83
N ARG A 156 6.35 2.23 7.73
CA ARG A 156 7.12 1.64 8.84
C ARG A 156 6.64 0.20 9.09
N GLY A 157 7.59 -0.72 9.26
CA GLY A 157 7.30 -2.15 9.46
C GLY A 157 6.34 -2.44 10.61
N LYS A 158 6.49 -1.74 11.74
CA LYS A 158 5.66 -1.90 12.94
C LYS A 158 4.18 -1.54 12.79
N ILE A 159 3.77 -0.92 11.68
CA ILE A 159 2.34 -0.67 11.39
C ILE A 159 1.63 -1.98 11.06
N CYS A 160 2.35 -2.96 10.55
CA CYS A 160 1.87 -4.30 10.32
C CYS A 160 2.39 -5.26 11.39
N ASN A 161 1.52 -6.10 11.94
CA ASN A 161 1.96 -7.20 12.79
C ASN A 161 2.61 -8.27 11.91
N ARG A 162 3.89 -8.51 12.15
CA ARG A 162 4.72 -9.42 11.34
C ARG A 162 4.15 -10.84 11.26
N ASP A 163 3.72 -11.37 12.39
CA ASP A 163 3.25 -12.75 12.47
C ASP A 163 1.87 -12.90 11.81
N ALA A 164 1.00 -11.88 11.95
CA ALA A 164 -0.28 -11.82 11.28
C ALA A 164 -0.12 -11.78 9.74
N ILE A 165 0.81 -10.97 9.22
CA ILE A 165 1.13 -10.93 7.78
C ILE A 165 1.63 -12.31 7.31
N ALA A 166 2.60 -12.91 8.03
CA ALA A 166 3.15 -14.21 7.65
C ALA A 166 2.08 -15.33 7.63
N LYS A 167 1.17 -15.31 8.60
CA LYS A 167 0.03 -16.24 8.68
C LYS A 167 -0.95 -16.02 7.53
N ALA A 168 -1.27 -14.77 7.22
CA ALA A 168 -2.18 -14.41 6.14
C ALA A 168 -1.65 -14.80 4.75
N LEU A 169 -0.36 -14.62 4.50
CA LEU A 169 0.30 -15.09 3.28
C LEU A 169 0.25 -16.62 3.15
N LYS A 170 0.53 -17.35 4.24
CA LYS A 170 0.47 -18.82 4.24
C LYS A 170 -0.93 -19.38 3.99
N SER A 171 -1.96 -18.68 4.46
CA SER A 171 -3.36 -19.12 4.30
C SER A 171 -4.00 -18.66 2.99
N GLY A 172 -3.32 -17.80 2.21
CA GLY A 172 -3.89 -17.17 1.02
C GLY A 172 -4.95 -16.11 1.33
N GLN A 173 -5.03 -15.61 2.57
CA GLN A 173 -5.83 -14.43 2.93
C GLN A 173 -5.25 -13.18 2.28
N LEU A 174 -3.92 -13.09 2.22
CA LEU A 174 -3.18 -12.13 1.40
C LEU A 174 -2.45 -12.86 0.27
N SER A 175 -2.39 -12.23 -0.90
CA SER A 175 -1.60 -12.71 -2.04
C SER A 175 -0.14 -12.25 -1.94
N ALA A 176 0.10 -11.00 -1.51
CA ALA A 176 1.43 -10.44 -1.29
C ALA A 176 1.35 -9.17 -0.41
#